data_deaebe4b572ef8a0d6dc1d661b6c6e26
#
_entry.id   deaebe4b572ef8a0d6dc1d661b6c6e26
#
_cell.length_a   1.000
_cell.length_b   1.000
_cell.length_c   1.000
_cell.angle_alpha   90.00
_cell.angle_beta   90.00
_cell.angle_gamma   90.00
#
_symmetry.space_group_name_H-M   'P 1'
#
loop_
_entity.id
_entity.type
_entity.pdbx_description
1 polymer ?
#
loop_
_entity_poly.entity_id
_entity_poly.type
_entity_poly.pdbx_seq_one_letter_code
_entity_poly.pdbx_strand_id
1 'polypeptide(L)'
;MAKITVGTENHTPIELYYEDHGMGKPVVLIHGWPLSGRSWEYQVPALVEDGYRVITYDRRGFGNSSQPWNGYDYDTLATDLHLLLEHLDLQNVTLVGFSMGGGEVARYIGTYGTNRVEKAVFAGAVPPFLYKSEDHPEGVLDDAAIQGFENGVKDDRLAFLDEFTKIFFAAGDRTDLVSEPFRLYNKDIAAGASPKGTLDCIGAFSKTDFRGDLAKINIPTLVIHGDSDATVPFEYSGKRTYEAIPNAKVALVKGGPHGLNATHPKEFNEALLSFLKD
;
A
#
# COMPACT_ATOMS: atom_id res chain seq x y z
N MET A 1 -14.51 -18.37 1.97
CA MET A 1 -13.56 -17.24 1.95
C MET A 1 -13.79 -16.46 3.23
N ALA A 2 -12.71 -16.16 3.95
CA ALA A 2 -12.81 -15.48 5.24
C ALA A 2 -13.13 -13.99 5.03
N LYS A 3 -14.09 -13.47 5.79
CA LYS A 3 -14.51 -12.07 5.73
C LYS A 3 -14.83 -11.56 7.13
N ILE A 4 -14.62 -10.26 7.34
CA ILE A 4 -15.07 -9.56 8.53
C ILE A 4 -16.00 -8.40 8.15
N THR A 5 -16.97 -8.11 9.00
CA THR A 5 -17.82 -6.92 8.83
C THR A 5 -17.13 -5.72 9.49
N VAL A 6 -16.92 -4.65 8.71
CA VAL A 6 -16.28 -3.39 9.17
C VAL A 6 -17.23 -2.19 9.17
N GLY A 7 -18.48 -2.40 8.82
CA GLY A 7 -19.48 -1.34 8.80
C GLY A 7 -20.73 -1.76 8.04
N THR A 8 -21.59 -0.79 7.76
CA THR A 8 -22.81 -1.00 6.99
C THR A 8 -23.06 0.19 6.06
N GLU A 9 -23.62 -0.08 4.89
CA GLU A 9 -24.15 0.92 3.98
C GLU A 9 -25.55 0.48 3.53
N ASN A 10 -26.57 1.33 3.67
CA ASN A 10 -27.95 1.02 3.31
C ASN A 10 -28.44 -0.34 3.88
N HIS A 11 -28.13 -0.61 5.17
CA HIS A 11 -28.42 -1.87 5.88
C HIS A 11 -27.69 -3.11 5.35
N THR A 12 -26.76 -2.95 4.41
CA THR A 12 -25.93 -4.03 3.88
C THR A 12 -24.57 -4.02 4.59
N PRO A 13 -24.08 -5.16 5.11
CA PRO A 13 -22.74 -5.23 5.70
C PRO A 13 -21.66 -4.86 4.69
N ILE A 14 -20.69 -4.06 5.14
CA ILE A 14 -19.43 -3.86 4.43
C ILE A 14 -18.45 -4.88 4.98
N GLU A 15 -18.00 -5.79 4.13
CA GLU A 15 -17.13 -6.90 4.50
C GLU A 15 -15.76 -6.76 3.84
N LEU A 16 -14.69 -6.94 4.61
CA LEU A 16 -13.34 -7.13 4.08
C LEU A 16 -13.03 -8.61 3.93
N TYR A 17 -12.57 -8.98 2.76
CA TYR A 17 -11.97 -10.27 2.49
C TYR A 17 -10.52 -10.29 2.98
N TYR A 18 -10.10 -11.39 3.60
CA TYR A 18 -8.71 -11.60 4.00
C TYR A 18 -8.27 -13.05 3.80
N GLU A 19 -6.96 -13.25 3.70
CA GLU A 19 -6.28 -14.54 3.72
C GLU A 19 -5.33 -14.56 4.92
N ASP A 20 -5.21 -15.72 5.57
CA ASP A 20 -4.41 -15.93 6.79
C ASP A 20 -3.64 -17.23 6.62
N HIS A 21 -2.33 -17.14 6.48
CA HIS A 21 -1.45 -18.24 6.13
C HIS A 21 -0.29 -18.39 7.12
N GLY A 22 0.15 -19.62 7.34
CA GLY A 22 1.30 -19.93 8.20
C GLY A 22 0.99 -19.80 9.69
N MET A 23 2.05 -19.74 10.48
CA MET A 23 2.03 -19.62 11.95
C MET A 23 3.25 -18.79 12.38
N GLY A 24 3.22 -18.25 13.59
CA GLY A 24 4.33 -17.47 14.15
C GLY A 24 3.99 -15.98 14.31
N LYS A 25 5.00 -15.11 14.26
CA LYS A 25 4.77 -13.67 14.39
C LYS A 25 3.94 -13.14 13.23
N PRO A 26 2.89 -12.32 13.49
CA PRO A 26 2.01 -11.86 12.44
C PRO A 26 2.62 -10.73 11.60
N VAL A 27 2.49 -10.86 10.29
CA VAL A 27 2.82 -9.83 9.29
C VAL A 27 1.56 -9.55 8.49
N VAL A 28 1.10 -8.29 8.51
CA VAL A 28 -0.06 -7.85 7.72
C VAL A 28 0.44 -7.08 6.51
N LEU A 29 0.10 -7.57 5.32
CA LEU A 29 0.48 -7.01 4.04
C LEU A 29 -0.66 -6.18 3.45
N ILE A 30 -0.45 -4.87 3.32
CA ILE A 30 -1.44 -3.88 2.90
C ILE A 30 -1.13 -3.43 1.48
N HIS A 31 -2.00 -3.78 0.53
CA HIS A 31 -1.77 -3.57 -0.89
C HIS A 31 -1.84 -2.11 -1.33
N GLY A 32 -1.19 -1.78 -2.45
CA GLY A 32 -1.27 -0.49 -3.13
C GLY A 32 -2.54 -0.32 -3.96
N TRP A 33 -2.80 0.93 -4.39
CA TRP A 33 -3.84 1.24 -5.37
C TRP A 33 -3.37 0.89 -6.79
N PRO A 34 -4.22 0.41 -7.66
CA PRO A 34 -5.61 -0.05 -7.46
C PRO A 34 -5.71 -1.58 -7.34
N LEU A 35 -4.73 -2.22 -6.70
CA LEU A 35 -4.57 -3.68 -6.63
C LEU A 35 -5.41 -4.32 -5.50
N SER A 36 -5.05 -5.53 -5.12
CA SER A 36 -5.63 -6.29 -4.01
C SER A 36 -4.55 -7.10 -3.28
N GLY A 37 -4.92 -7.89 -2.28
CA GLY A 37 -4.01 -8.81 -1.59
C GLY A 37 -3.26 -9.76 -2.53
N ARG A 38 -3.79 -10.00 -3.73
CA ARG A 38 -3.14 -10.83 -4.76
C ARG A 38 -1.83 -10.24 -5.28
N SER A 39 -1.59 -8.95 -5.11
CA SER A 39 -0.32 -8.30 -5.50
C SER A 39 0.90 -8.74 -4.67
N TRP A 40 0.69 -9.47 -3.58
CA TRP A 40 1.73 -10.01 -2.70
C TRP A 40 2.18 -11.43 -3.06
N GLU A 41 2.05 -11.81 -4.33
CA GLU A 41 2.29 -13.16 -4.85
C GLU A 41 3.67 -13.73 -4.48
N TYR A 42 4.72 -12.91 -4.45
CA TYR A 42 6.08 -13.32 -4.12
C TYR A 42 6.43 -13.19 -2.64
N GLN A 43 5.70 -12.38 -1.87
CA GLN A 43 5.99 -12.10 -0.47
C GLN A 43 5.32 -13.13 0.45
N VAL A 44 4.07 -13.51 0.16
CA VAL A 44 3.33 -14.47 0.98
C VAL A 44 4.07 -15.80 1.11
N PRO A 45 4.49 -16.48 0.03
CA PRO A 45 5.24 -17.73 0.16
C PRO A 45 6.55 -17.55 0.94
N ALA A 46 7.34 -16.52 0.62
CA ALA A 46 8.64 -16.30 1.25
C ALA A 46 8.54 -16.07 2.77
N LEU A 47 7.52 -15.34 3.22
CA LEU A 47 7.28 -15.08 4.64
C LEU A 47 6.76 -16.33 5.36
N VAL A 48 5.83 -17.08 4.75
CA VAL A 48 5.28 -18.31 5.33
C VAL A 48 6.38 -19.37 5.47
N GLU A 49 7.22 -19.55 4.44
CA GLU A 49 8.36 -20.47 4.47
C GLU A 49 9.41 -20.10 5.54
N ASP A 50 9.56 -18.78 5.84
CA ASP A 50 10.45 -18.30 6.91
C ASP A 50 9.79 -18.33 8.31
N GLY A 51 8.55 -18.85 8.43
CA GLY A 51 7.89 -19.12 9.71
C GLY A 51 7.04 -17.98 10.25
N TYR A 52 6.58 -17.06 9.41
CA TYR A 52 5.65 -16.00 9.80
C TYR A 52 4.19 -16.38 9.56
N ARG A 53 3.26 -15.84 10.36
CA ARG A 53 1.84 -15.82 10.06
C ARG A 53 1.56 -14.60 9.20
N VAL A 54 1.11 -14.81 7.98
CA VAL A 54 0.93 -13.77 6.96
C VAL A 54 -0.53 -13.51 6.71
N ILE A 55 -0.96 -12.30 6.93
CA ILE A 55 -2.32 -11.85 6.67
C ILE A 55 -2.29 -10.87 5.48
N THR A 56 -3.04 -11.15 4.44
CA THR A 56 -3.37 -10.19 3.39
C THR A 56 -4.85 -9.86 3.47
N TYR A 57 -5.24 -8.67 3.12
CA TYR A 57 -6.65 -8.33 2.97
C TYR A 57 -6.87 -7.47 1.74
N ASP A 58 -8.08 -7.53 1.21
CA ASP A 58 -8.53 -6.62 0.17
C ASP A 58 -9.20 -5.42 0.83
N ARG A 59 -8.70 -4.22 0.55
CA ARG A 59 -9.32 -2.96 1.01
C ARG A 59 -10.76 -2.89 0.49
N ARG A 60 -11.68 -2.22 1.24
CA ARG A 60 -13.01 -1.91 0.72
C ARG A 60 -12.92 -1.32 -0.70
N GLY A 61 -13.80 -1.75 -1.59
CA GLY A 61 -13.80 -1.35 -2.99
C GLY A 61 -12.86 -2.15 -3.88
N PHE A 62 -12.04 -3.06 -3.35
CA PHE A 62 -11.01 -3.79 -4.08
C PHE A 62 -11.14 -5.30 -3.89
N GLY A 63 -10.66 -6.05 -4.87
CA GLY A 63 -10.62 -7.50 -4.83
C GLY A 63 -11.95 -8.16 -4.48
N ASN A 64 -11.95 -9.02 -3.46
CA ASN A 64 -13.13 -9.77 -3.01
C ASN A 64 -13.90 -9.09 -1.85
N SER A 65 -13.48 -7.88 -1.45
CA SER A 65 -14.17 -7.08 -0.45
C SER A 65 -15.40 -6.40 -0.99
N SER A 66 -16.30 -5.95 -0.09
CA SER A 66 -17.47 -5.15 -0.46
C SER A 66 -17.06 -3.87 -1.18
N GLN A 67 -17.90 -3.42 -2.12
CA GLN A 67 -17.70 -2.21 -2.91
C GLN A 67 -18.72 -1.12 -2.52
N PRO A 68 -18.60 -0.51 -1.31
CA PRO A 68 -19.51 0.55 -0.89
C PRO A 68 -19.33 1.80 -1.73
N TRP A 69 -20.30 2.72 -1.65
CA TRP A 69 -20.23 3.99 -2.36
C TRP A 69 -19.30 5.01 -1.66
N ASN A 70 -19.08 4.86 -0.33
CA ASN A 70 -18.33 5.80 0.49
C ASN A 70 -17.23 5.12 1.31
N GLY A 71 -16.39 5.95 1.97
CA GLY A 71 -15.39 5.50 2.95
C GLY A 71 -14.03 5.15 2.34
N TYR A 72 -13.62 5.88 1.33
CA TYR A 72 -12.32 5.70 0.66
C TYR A 72 -11.25 6.68 1.17
N ASP A 73 -11.49 7.32 2.31
CA ASP A 73 -10.53 8.15 3.04
C ASP A 73 -9.69 7.32 4.03
N TYR A 74 -8.52 7.83 4.39
CA TYR A 74 -7.58 7.09 5.25
C TYR A 74 -8.06 6.89 6.69
N ASP A 75 -8.94 7.72 7.21
CA ASP A 75 -9.48 7.54 8.57
C ASP A 75 -10.38 6.30 8.59
N THR A 76 -11.19 6.14 7.55
CA THR A 76 -12.02 4.95 7.37
C THR A 76 -11.17 3.71 7.10
N LEU A 77 -10.15 3.79 6.22
CA LEU A 77 -9.28 2.66 5.90
C LEU A 77 -8.45 2.20 7.10
N ALA A 78 -7.96 3.13 7.92
CA ALA A 78 -7.25 2.80 9.17
C ALA A 78 -8.19 2.17 10.21
N THR A 79 -9.47 2.58 10.23
CA THR A 79 -10.49 1.94 11.07
C THR A 79 -10.78 0.52 10.62
N ASP A 80 -10.87 0.28 9.32
CA ASP A 80 -11.04 -1.06 8.76
C ASP A 80 -9.87 -1.99 9.14
N LEU A 81 -8.64 -1.49 9.02
CA LEU A 81 -7.45 -2.22 9.46
C LEU A 81 -7.49 -2.51 10.96
N HIS A 82 -7.91 -1.53 11.78
CA HIS A 82 -8.04 -1.73 13.22
C HIS A 82 -9.02 -2.86 13.57
N LEU A 83 -10.19 -2.86 12.94
CA LEU A 83 -11.20 -3.91 13.13
C LEU A 83 -10.69 -5.29 12.67
N LEU A 84 -9.89 -5.36 11.60
CA LEU A 84 -9.24 -6.60 11.16
C LEU A 84 -8.27 -7.12 12.22
N LEU A 85 -7.40 -6.26 12.76
CA LEU A 85 -6.43 -6.65 13.79
C LEU A 85 -7.14 -7.11 15.07
N GLU A 86 -8.25 -6.47 15.47
CA GLU A 86 -9.06 -6.89 16.61
C GLU A 86 -9.77 -8.21 16.38
N HIS A 87 -10.41 -8.39 15.22
CA HIS A 87 -11.13 -9.61 14.86
C HIS A 87 -10.23 -10.85 14.91
N LEU A 88 -8.99 -10.72 14.45
CA LEU A 88 -8.00 -11.80 14.43
C LEU A 88 -7.18 -11.87 15.72
N ASP A 89 -7.45 -10.99 16.69
CA ASP A 89 -6.70 -10.79 17.95
C ASP A 89 -5.18 -10.72 17.71
N LEU A 90 -4.76 -9.98 16.70
CA LEU A 90 -3.35 -9.85 16.37
C LEU A 90 -2.63 -8.93 17.36
N GLN A 91 -1.46 -9.38 17.83
CA GLN A 91 -0.58 -8.67 18.74
C GLN A 91 0.85 -8.73 18.19
N ASN A 92 1.66 -7.73 18.51
CA ASN A 92 3.05 -7.63 18.05
C ASN A 92 3.19 -7.76 16.53
N VAL A 93 2.28 -7.08 15.83
CA VAL A 93 2.15 -7.17 14.36
C VAL A 93 3.25 -6.37 13.67
N THR A 94 3.80 -6.90 12.58
CA THR A 94 4.48 -6.06 11.61
C THR A 94 3.48 -5.63 10.53
N LEU A 95 3.27 -4.32 10.38
CA LEU A 95 2.48 -3.75 9.29
C LEU A 95 3.38 -3.42 8.11
N VAL A 96 3.08 -3.97 6.93
CA VAL A 96 3.80 -3.71 5.68
C VAL A 96 2.86 -3.04 4.71
N GLY A 97 3.04 -1.73 4.48
CA GLY A 97 2.21 -0.94 3.59
C GLY A 97 2.92 -0.63 2.27
N PHE A 98 2.35 -1.10 1.15
CA PHE A 98 2.85 -0.80 -0.17
C PHE A 98 2.10 0.39 -0.79
N SER A 99 2.84 1.38 -1.30
CA SER A 99 2.28 2.53 -2.00
C SER A 99 1.19 3.24 -1.14
N MET A 100 -0.06 3.29 -1.62
CA MET A 100 -1.20 3.78 -0.84
C MET A 100 -1.34 3.07 0.52
N GLY A 101 -1.02 1.77 0.61
CA GLY A 101 -1.05 1.01 1.87
C GLY A 101 -0.11 1.54 2.95
N GLY A 102 0.98 2.23 2.58
CA GLY A 102 1.84 2.91 3.53
C GLY A 102 1.15 4.09 4.22
N GLY A 103 0.22 4.76 3.54
CA GLY A 103 -0.64 5.76 4.16
C GLY A 103 -1.58 5.15 5.21
N GLU A 104 -2.07 3.92 5.00
CA GLU A 104 -2.86 3.21 6.02
C GLU A 104 -2.02 2.87 7.25
N VAL A 105 -0.76 2.42 7.06
CA VAL A 105 0.18 2.19 8.18
C VAL A 105 0.39 3.48 8.98
N ALA A 106 0.67 4.59 8.30
CA ALA A 106 0.89 5.88 8.96
C ALA A 106 -0.36 6.33 9.72
N ARG A 107 -1.54 6.37 9.08
CA ARG A 107 -2.79 6.78 9.69
C ARG A 107 -3.23 5.85 10.81
N TYR A 108 -3.04 4.54 10.67
CA TYR A 108 -3.32 3.59 11.74
C TYR A 108 -2.52 3.92 13.00
N ILE A 109 -1.19 4.05 12.88
CA ILE A 109 -0.33 4.36 14.03
C ILE A 109 -0.63 5.75 14.57
N GLY A 110 -0.86 6.72 13.68
CA GLY A 110 -1.23 8.09 14.05
C GLY A 110 -2.52 8.20 14.88
N THR A 111 -3.46 7.25 14.67
CA THR A 111 -4.79 7.25 15.30
C THR A 111 -4.91 6.29 16.48
N TYR A 112 -4.43 5.04 16.28
CA TYR A 112 -4.60 3.94 17.26
C TYR A 112 -3.34 3.64 18.08
N GLY A 113 -2.21 4.28 17.74
CA GLY A 113 -0.92 4.05 18.40
C GLY A 113 -0.29 2.71 18.03
N THR A 114 0.69 2.29 18.84
CA THR A 114 1.54 1.11 18.57
C THR A 114 1.26 -0.09 19.46
N ASN A 115 0.18 -0.08 20.27
CA ASN A 115 -0.08 -1.13 21.27
C ASN A 115 -0.15 -2.54 20.67
N ARG A 116 -0.62 -2.70 19.43
CA ARG A 116 -0.68 -3.97 18.71
C ARG A 116 0.47 -4.14 17.70
N VAL A 117 1.24 -3.08 17.42
CA VAL A 117 2.22 -3.03 16.32
C VAL A 117 3.65 -3.04 16.86
N GLU A 118 4.42 -4.06 16.49
CA GLU A 118 5.83 -4.19 16.86
C GLU A 118 6.76 -3.46 15.87
N LYS A 119 6.44 -3.54 14.57
CA LYS A 119 7.27 -2.98 13.48
C LYS A 119 6.41 -2.39 12.37
N ALA A 120 6.95 -1.41 11.65
CA ALA A 120 6.32 -0.81 10.49
C ALA A 120 7.24 -0.86 9.26
N VAL A 121 6.67 -1.14 8.08
CA VAL A 121 7.39 -1.14 6.80
C VAL A 121 6.63 -0.30 5.79
N PHE A 122 7.33 0.66 5.20
CA PHE A 122 6.85 1.54 4.14
C PHE A 122 7.52 1.14 2.83
N ALA A 123 6.78 0.47 1.94
CA ALA A 123 7.30 -0.06 0.69
C ALA A 123 6.79 0.76 -0.51
N GLY A 124 7.65 1.50 -1.21
CA GLY A 124 7.26 2.39 -2.30
C GLY A 124 6.11 3.33 -1.90
N ALA A 125 6.08 3.74 -0.63
CA ALA A 125 4.90 4.28 0.03
C ALA A 125 4.69 5.78 -0.21
N VAL A 126 3.43 6.23 -0.18
CA VAL A 126 3.03 7.62 -0.44
C VAL A 126 3.36 8.63 0.65
N PRO A 127 3.48 8.30 1.96
CA PRO A 127 3.89 9.28 2.95
C PRO A 127 5.26 9.90 2.65
N PRO A 128 5.51 11.17 3.12
CA PRO A 128 4.70 11.92 4.08
C PRO A 128 3.55 12.72 3.47
N PHE A 129 3.67 13.21 2.22
CA PHE A 129 2.66 14.05 1.59
C PHE A 129 3.02 14.28 0.12
N LEU A 130 2.14 13.92 -0.80
CA LEU A 130 2.40 14.04 -2.23
C LEU A 130 1.89 15.35 -2.84
N TYR A 131 0.87 15.97 -2.24
CA TYR A 131 0.25 17.16 -2.79
C TYR A 131 1.19 18.36 -2.75
N LYS A 132 1.28 19.07 -3.87
CA LYS A 132 2.01 20.32 -3.99
C LYS A 132 1.11 21.49 -3.63
N SER A 133 1.45 22.19 -2.56
CA SER A 133 0.73 23.36 -2.04
C SER A 133 1.71 24.49 -1.69
N GLU A 134 1.20 25.64 -1.28
CA GLU A 134 2.04 26.78 -0.88
C GLU A 134 2.93 26.44 0.32
N ASP A 135 2.41 25.67 1.29
CA ASP A 135 3.14 25.20 2.47
C ASP A 135 3.94 23.91 2.23
N HIS A 136 3.82 23.32 1.04
CA HIS A 136 4.53 22.12 0.62
C HIS A 136 4.91 22.19 -0.88
N PRO A 137 5.80 23.13 -1.27
CA PRO A 137 6.16 23.36 -2.67
C PRO A 137 6.93 22.19 -3.31
N GLU A 138 7.52 21.33 -2.51
CA GLU A 138 8.22 20.11 -2.93
C GLU A 138 7.31 18.92 -3.23
N GLY A 139 5.99 19.04 -3.05
CA GLY A 139 5.02 18.02 -3.45
C GLY A 139 5.09 17.74 -4.95
N VAL A 140 4.83 16.50 -5.33
CA VAL A 140 4.96 16.02 -6.73
C VAL A 140 3.65 16.01 -7.50
N LEU A 141 2.51 16.08 -6.80
CA LEU A 141 1.18 16.07 -7.40
C LEU A 141 0.49 17.42 -7.20
N ASP A 142 0.36 18.20 -8.24
CA ASP A 142 -0.50 19.38 -8.27
C ASP A 142 -1.94 19.03 -8.69
N ASP A 143 -2.84 19.99 -8.63
CA ASP A 143 -4.24 19.80 -9.00
C ASP A 143 -4.40 19.34 -10.47
N ALA A 144 -3.53 19.77 -11.37
CA ALA A 144 -3.59 19.38 -12.78
C ALA A 144 -3.21 17.88 -12.95
N ALA A 145 -2.19 17.42 -12.25
CA ALA A 145 -1.80 15.99 -12.25
C ALA A 145 -2.90 15.12 -11.64
N ILE A 146 -3.47 15.52 -10.50
CA ILE A 146 -4.57 14.79 -9.84
C ILE A 146 -5.79 14.73 -10.79
N GLN A 147 -6.17 15.86 -11.38
CA GLN A 147 -7.28 15.90 -12.34
C GLN A 147 -7.01 15.02 -13.57
N GLY A 148 -5.75 14.91 -14.01
CA GLY A 148 -5.35 14.01 -15.10
C GLY A 148 -5.61 12.55 -14.74
N PHE A 149 -5.25 12.10 -13.53
CA PHE A 149 -5.58 10.76 -13.04
C PHE A 149 -7.09 10.53 -12.96
N GLU A 150 -7.84 11.47 -12.38
CA GLU A 150 -9.28 11.37 -12.25
C GLU A 150 -9.99 11.30 -13.61
N ASN A 151 -9.58 12.13 -14.57
CA ASN A 151 -10.14 12.14 -15.91
C ASN A 151 -9.85 10.81 -16.63
N GLY A 152 -8.61 10.31 -16.56
CA GLY A 152 -8.26 9.03 -17.14
C GLY A 152 -9.14 7.89 -16.62
N VAL A 153 -9.40 7.86 -15.29
CA VAL A 153 -10.30 6.89 -14.67
C VAL A 153 -11.77 7.11 -15.07
N LYS A 154 -12.22 8.36 -15.22
CA LYS A 154 -13.60 8.70 -15.60
C LYS A 154 -13.89 8.42 -17.08
N ASP A 155 -12.94 8.70 -17.96
CA ASP A 155 -13.11 8.63 -19.41
C ASP A 155 -13.04 7.17 -19.90
N ASP A 156 -11.97 6.44 -19.55
CA ASP A 156 -11.82 5.00 -19.83
C ASP A 156 -10.91 4.37 -18.78
N ARG A 157 -11.51 3.89 -17.69
CA ARG A 157 -10.78 3.27 -16.58
C ARG A 157 -9.90 2.10 -17.01
N LEU A 158 -10.38 1.28 -17.95
CA LEU A 158 -9.64 0.06 -18.35
C LEU A 158 -8.43 0.41 -19.22
N ALA A 159 -8.54 1.38 -20.12
CA ALA A 159 -7.42 1.88 -20.88
C ALA A 159 -6.40 2.59 -19.97
N PHE A 160 -6.88 3.41 -19.02
CA PHE A 160 -6.04 4.04 -18.02
C PHE A 160 -5.23 3.01 -17.21
N LEU A 161 -5.88 1.94 -16.73
CA LEU A 161 -5.21 0.86 -15.97
C LEU A 161 -4.19 0.09 -16.82
N ASP A 162 -4.44 -0.09 -18.11
CA ASP A 162 -3.47 -0.70 -19.01
C ASP A 162 -2.19 0.15 -19.13
N GLU A 163 -2.33 1.45 -19.36
CA GLU A 163 -1.18 2.37 -19.42
C GLU A 163 -0.50 2.50 -18.04
N PHE A 164 -1.27 2.61 -16.96
CA PHE A 164 -0.73 2.71 -15.60
C PHE A 164 0.14 1.50 -15.24
N THR A 165 -0.27 0.28 -15.57
CA THR A 165 0.53 -0.92 -15.26
C THR A 165 1.83 -0.97 -16.07
N LYS A 166 1.91 -0.36 -17.24
CA LYS A 166 3.17 -0.24 -17.99
C LYS A 166 4.17 0.63 -17.25
N ILE A 167 3.73 1.78 -16.72
CA ILE A 167 4.58 2.69 -15.93
C ILE A 167 4.93 2.05 -14.58
N PHE A 168 3.97 1.40 -13.95
CA PHE A 168 4.10 0.77 -12.63
C PHE A 168 5.24 -0.25 -12.55
N PHE A 169 5.45 -1.03 -13.64
CA PHE A 169 6.49 -2.04 -13.72
C PHE A 169 7.73 -1.61 -14.52
N ALA A 170 7.80 -0.36 -15.02
CA ALA A 170 8.93 0.13 -15.80
C ALA A 170 9.93 0.92 -14.96
N ALA A 171 11.21 0.78 -15.27
CA ALA A 171 12.31 1.56 -14.71
C ALA A 171 13.05 2.27 -15.87
N GLY A 172 12.66 3.52 -16.15
CA GLY A 172 13.11 4.25 -17.34
C GLY A 172 12.75 3.50 -18.62
N ASP A 173 13.73 3.22 -19.46
CA ASP A 173 13.52 2.49 -20.73
C ASP A 173 13.34 0.97 -20.54
N ARG A 174 13.52 0.45 -19.32
CA ARG A 174 13.33 -0.96 -19.01
C ARG A 174 11.87 -1.26 -18.75
N THR A 175 11.21 -1.86 -19.75
CA THR A 175 9.80 -2.26 -19.72
C THR A 175 9.61 -3.77 -19.65
N ASP A 176 10.71 -4.52 -19.55
CA ASP A 176 10.80 -5.99 -19.59
C ASP A 176 11.02 -6.63 -18.21
N LEU A 177 10.80 -5.87 -17.12
CA LEU A 177 11.04 -6.31 -15.74
C LEU A 177 10.05 -7.37 -15.25
N VAL A 178 8.89 -7.46 -15.90
CA VAL A 178 7.91 -8.53 -15.72
C VAL A 178 7.45 -9.03 -17.08
N SER A 179 6.94 -10.27 -17.15
CA SER A 179 6.32 -10.78 -18.37
C SER A 179 5.00 -10.08 -18.67
N GLU A 180 4.64 -9.97 -19.95
CA GLU A 180 3.36 -9.38 -20.36
C GLU A 180 2.15 -10.11 -19.72
N PRO A 181 2.09 -11.46 -19.62
CA PRO A 181 1.03 -12.14 -18.88
C PRO A 181 0.93 -11.70 -17.41
N PHE A 182 2.07 -11.47 -16.73
CA PHE A 182 2.06 -10.98 -15.34
C PHE A 182 1.54 -9.55 -15.24
N ARG A 183 1.94 -8.65 -16.15
CA ARG A 183 1.41 -7.29 -16.23
C ARG A 183 -0.11 -7.29 -16.45
N LEU A 184 -0.59 -8.10 -17.41
CA LEU A 184 -2.01 -8.23 -17.71
C LEU A 184 -2.80 -8.80 -16.51
N TYR A 185 -2.25 -9.77 -15.79
CA TYR A 185 -2.85 -10.28 -14.56
C TYR A 185 -3.03 -9.17 -13.52
N ASN A 186 -2.02 -8.32 -13.31
CA ASN A 186 -2.14 -7.18 -12.39
C ASN A 186 -3.15 -6.12 -12.89
N LYS A 187 -3.24 -5.90 -14.21
CA LYS A 187 -4.28 -5.07 -14.80
C LYS A 187 -5.67 -5.65 -14.53
N ASP A 188 -5.85 -6.96 -14.61
CA ASP A 188 -7.14 -7.62 -14.37
C ASP A 188 -7.52 -7.56 -12.89
N ILE A 189 -6.56 -7.69 -11.96
CA ILE A 189 -6.78 -7.41 -10.53
C ILE A 189 -7.32 -5.98 -10.35
N ALA A 190 -6.65 -5.00 -10.93
CA ALA A 190 -7.02 -3.59 -10.85
C ALA A 190 -8.40 -3.33 -11.50
N ALA A 191 -8.71 -3.98 -12.61
CA ALA A 191 -9.99 -3.86 -13.32
C ALA A 191 -11.18 -4.36 -12.48
N GLY A 192 -10.95 -5.34 -11.59
CA GLY A 192 -11.96 -5.86 -10.65
C GLY A 192 -12.34 -4.90 -9.52
N ALA A 193 -11.58 -3.82 -9.31
CA ALA A 193 -11.88 -2.82 -8.29
C ALA A 193 -13.16 -2.02 -8.62
N SER A 194 -13.81 -1.52 -7.56
CA SER A 194 -14.93 -0.57 -7.69
C SER A 194 -14.52 0.65 -8.52
N PRO A 195 -15.30 1.05 -9.55
CA PRO A 195 -15.04 2.30 -10.26
C PRO A 195 -15.02 3.52 -9.33
N LYS A 196 -15.93 3.54 -8.35
CA LYS A 196 -16.01 4.61 -7.33
C LYS A 196 -14.77 4.58 -6.41
N GLY A 197 -14.40 3.40 -5.89
CA GLY A 197 -13.20 3.24 -5.04
C GLY A 197 -11.92 3.56 -5.80
N THR A 198 -11.81 3.16 -7.08
CA THR A 198 -10.68 3.52 -7.93
C THR A 198 -10.53 5.04 -8.05
N LEU A 199 -11.64 5.76 -8.26
CA LEU A 199 -11.64 7.21 -8.42
C LEU A 199 -11.35 7.95 -7.10
N ASP A 200 -12.08 7.62 -6.03
CA ASP A 200 -12.02 8.38 -4.76
C ASP A 200 -10.67 8.22 -4.06
N CYS A 201 -10.03 7.06 -4.19
CA CYS A 201 -8.70 6.84 -3.65
C CYS A 201 -7.64 7.77 -4.26
N ILE A 202 -7.84 8.30 -5.49
CA ILE A 202 -6.92 9.26 -6.10
C ILE A 202 -6.81 10.51 -5.22
N GLY A 203 -7.94 11.07 -4.81
CA GLY A 203 -7.96 12.19 -3.87
C GLY A 203 -7.35 11.85 -2.51
N ALA A 204 -7.63 10.64 -1.99
CA ALA A 204 -7.12 10.19 -0.71
C ALA A 204 -5.59 10.12 -0.71
N PHE A 205 -4.95 9.33 -1.60
CA PHE A 205 -3.49 9.18 -1.58
C PHE A 205 -2.74 10.44 -2.03
N SER A 206 -3.37 11.29 -2.84
CA SER A 206 -2.74 12.52 -3.32
C SER A 206 -2.75 13.64 -2.27
N LYS A 207 -3.86 13.83 -1.55
CA LYS A 207 -4.10 15.03 -0.72
C LYS A 207 -4.05 14.79 0.79
N THR A 208 -3.85 13.56 1.25
CA THR A 208 -3.73 13.30 2.68
C THR A 208 -2.33 13.63 3.18
N ASP A 209 -2.25 14.47 4.19
CA ASP A 209 -1.01 14.82 4.88
C ASP A 209 -0.77 13.83 6.05
N PHE A 210 0.32 13.08 5.97
CA PHE A 210 0.73 12.12 6.99
C PHE A 210 1.87 12.62 7.87
N ARG A 211 2.33 13.87 7.72
CA ARG A 211 3.46 14.40 8.50
C ARG A 211 3.21 14.31 10.01
N GLY A 212 1.98 14.61 10.43
CA GLY A 212 1.54 14.48 11.82
C GLY A 212 1.43 13.03 12.30
N ASP A 213 1.13 12.08 11.41
CA ASP A 213 1.06 10.65 11.72
C ASP A 213 2.47 10.06 11.87
N LEU A 214 3.39 10.37 10.94
CA LEU A 214 4.79 9.92 10.98
C LEU A 214 5.50 10.38 12.27
N ALA A 215 5.23 11.58 12.76
CA ALA A 215 5.79 12.11 14.00
C ALA A 215 5.45 11.28 15.26
N LYS A 216 4.41 10.42 15.18
CA LYS A 216 4.00 9.54 16.28
C LYS A 216 4.61 8.13 16.19
N ILE A 217 5.30 7.81 15.11
CA ILE A 217 5.91 6.49 14.92
C ILE A 217 7.22 6.42 15.68
N ASN A 218 7.24 5.58 16.72
CA ASN A 218 8.39 5.39 17.62
C ASN A 218 8.85 3.93 17.72
N ILE A 219 8.40 3.07 16.80
CA ILE A 219 8.74 1.66 16.70
C ILE A 219 9.77 1.42 15.59
N PRO A 220 10.49 0.27 15.60
CA PRO A 220 11.37 -0.09 14.50
C PRO A 220 10.66 0.03 13.16
N THR A 221 11.27 0.78 12.24
CA THR A 221 10.67 1.10 10.94
C THR A 221 11.66 0.85 9.82
N LEU A 222 11.16 0.26 8.71
CA LEU A 222 11.92 0.06 7.48
C LEU A 222 11.22 0.77 6.32
N VAL A 223 11.99 1.48 5.52
CA VAL A 223 11.57 1.98 4.21
C VAL A 223 12.23 1.11 3.14
N ILE A 224 11.43 0.44 2.30
CA ILE A 224 11.90 -0.29 1.12
C ILE A 224 11.45 0.50 -0.11
N HIS A 225 12.35 0.92 -0.98
CA HIS A 225 11.99 1.75 -2.13
C HIS A 225 12.86 1.45 -3.34
N GLY A 226 12.31 1.63 -4.55
CA GLY A 226 13.09 1.57 -5.78
C GLY A 226 13.71 2.92 -6.12
N ASP A 227 14.97 2.94 -6.55
CA ASP A 227 15.62 4.19 -6.98
C ASP A 227 15.15 4.68 -8.36
N SER A 228 14.39 3.87 -9.06
CA SER A 228 13.82 4.16 -10.38
C SER A 228 12.28 4.24 -10.34
N ASP A 229 11.69 4.45 -9.16
CA ASP A 229 10.25 4.62 -8.99
C ASP A 229 9.79 5.97 -9.57
N ALA A 230 9.14 5.91 -10.74
CA ALA A 230 8.59 7.09 -11.41
C ALA A 230 7.16 7.44 -10.98
N THR A 231 6.47 6.55 -10.24
CA THR A 231 5.09 6.74 -9.77
C THR A 231 5.07 7.47 -8.43
N VAL A 232 5.90 7.02 -7.50
CA VAL A 232 6.09 7.61 -6.17
C VAL A 232 7.59 7.79 -5.94
N PRO A 233 8.22 8.87 -6.45
CA PRO A 233 9.68 8.99 -6.44
C PRO A 233 10.26 9.02 -5.02
N PHE A 234 11.33 8.25 -4.81
CA PHE A 234 11.98 8.07 -3.51
C PHE A 234 12.32 9.39 -2.80
N GLU A 235 12.88 10.36 -3.53
CA GLU A 235 13.32 11.64 -2.97
C GLU A 235 12.19 12.44 -2.31
N TYR A 236 10.95 12.29 -2.79
CA TYR A 236 9.79 13.03 -2.34
C TYR A 236 8.89 12.28 -1.37
N SER A 237 9.12 10.98 -1.19
CA SER A 237 8.30 10.09 -0.37
C SER A 237 9.14 9.23 0.58
N GLY A 238 9.71 8.12 0.12
CA GLY A 238 10.44 7.16 0.98
C GLY A 238 11.59 7.80 1.73
N LYS A 239 12.41 8.64 1.09
CA LYS A 239 13.50 9.37 1.75
C LYS A 239 12.98 10.28 2.88
N ARG A 240 11.93 11.03 2.61
CA ARG A 240 11.34 11.95 3.59
C ARG A 240 10.64 11.21 4.74
N THR A 241 10.03 10.05 4.45
CA THR A 241 9.51 9.15 5.48
C THR A 241 10.62 8.62 6.38
N TYR A 242 11.73 8.16 5.78
CA TYR A 242 12.92 7.74 6.51
C TYR A 242 13.50 8.85 7.40
N GLU A 243 13.60 10.09 6.88
CA GLU A 243 14.11 11.24 7.61
C GLU A 243 13.17 11.70 8.74
N ALA A 244 11.86 11.49 8.58
CA ALA A 244 10.84 11.91 9.56
C ALA A 244 10.70 10.95 10.75
N ILE A 245 11.07 9.67 10.61
CA ILE A 245 10.88 8.65 11.64
C ILE A 245 12.21 8.36 12.33
N PRO A 246 12.35 8.60 13.65
CA PRO A 246 13.58 8.32 14.38
C PRO A 246 14.00 6.85 14.25
N ASN A 247 15.28 6.63 13.96
CA ASN A 247 15.89 5.29 13.84
C ASN A 247 15.29 4.39 12.74
N ALA A 248 14.57 4.95 11.78
CA ALA A 248 14.16 4.19 10.62
C ALA A 248 15.37 3.67 9.84
N LYS A 249 15.21 2.52 9.18
CA LYS A 249 16.19 1.96 8.25
C LYS A 249 15.68 2.17 6.81
N VAL A 250 16.59 2.18 5.85
CA VAL A 250 16.26 2.26 4.43
C VAL A 250 16.93 1.14 3.65
N ALA A 251 16.16 0.49 2.78
CA ALA A 251 16.62 -0.45 1.78
C ALA A 251 16.26 0.10 0.39
N LEU A 252 17.23 0.67 -0.30
CA LEU A 252 17.04 1.21 -1.64
C LEU A 252 17.37 0.12 -2.67
N VAL A 253 16.38 -0.28 -3.47
CA VAL A 253 16.50 -1.32 -4.49
C VAL A 253 16.92 -0.69 -5.81
N LYS A 254 18.14 -1.03 -6.23
CA LYS A 254 18.72 -0.48 -7.45
C LYS A 254 17.97 -0.93 -8.70
N GLY A 255 17.55 0.04 -9.52
CA GLY A 255 16.76 -0.21 -10.74
C GLY A 255 15.32 -0.65 -10.45
N GLY A 256 14.88 -0.61 -9.19
CA GLY A 256 13.52 -0.95 -8.80
C GLY A 256 12.52 0.14 -9.22
N PRO A 257 11.49 -0.19 -10.02
CA PRO A 257 10.37 0.70 -10.31
C PRO A 257 9.37 0.71 -9.15
N HIS A 258 8.17 1.31 -9.36
CA HIS A 258 7.12 1.31 -8.34
C HIS A 258 6.71 -0.11 -7.93
N GLY A 259 6.48 -1.00 -8.89
CA GLY A 259 6.13 -2.40 -8.63
C GLY A 259 7.31 -3.28 -8.19
N LEU A 260 8.22 -2.76 -7.35
CA LEU A 260 9.46 -3.43 -6.95
C LEU A 260 9.23 -4.75 -6.21
N ASN A 261 8.13 -4.93 -5.52
CA ASN A 261 7.77 -6.18 -4.86
C ASN A 261 7.60 -7.36 -5.84
N ALA A 262 7.28 -7.04 -7.10
CA ALA A 262 7.12 -8.01 -8.18
C ALA A 262 8.31 -8.05 -9.14
N THR A 263 8.93 -6.90 -9.44
CA THR A 263 10.05 -6.82 -10.38
C THR A 263 11.40 -7.20 -9.76
N HIS A 264 11.56 -6.97 -8.45
CA HIS A 264 12.76 -7.25 -7.65
C HIS A 264 12.39 -8.05 -6.38
N PRO A 265 11.66 -9.19 -6.52
CA PRO A 265 11.11 -9.89 -5.37
C PRO A 265 12.19 -10.44 -4.44
N LYS A 266 13.37 -10.78 -4.97
CA LYS A 266 14.50 -11.28 -4.16
C LYS A 266 15.02 -10.18 -3.23
N GLU A 267 15.38 -9.03 -3.77
CA GLU A 267 15.91 -7.90 -3.02
C GLU A 267 14.87 -7.36 -2.02
N PHE A 268 13.62 -7.32 -2.42
CA PHE A 268 12.50 -6.94 -1.55
C PHE A 268 12.36 -7.90 -0.36
N ASN A 269 12.30 -9.20 -0.64
CA ASN A 269 12.12 -10.23 0.40
C ASN A 269 13.33 -10.33 1.33
N GLU A 270 14.57 -10.22 0.81
CA GLU A 270 15.79 -10.18 1.61
C GLU A 270 15.79 -9.00 2.59
N ALA A 271 15.43 -7.79 2.13
CA ALA A 271 15.35 -6.61 2.97
C ALA A 271 14.27 -6.75 4.05
N LEU A 272 13.09 -7.24 3.67
CA LEU A 272 11.98 -7.45 4.59
C LEU A 272 12.31 -8.51 5.64
N LEU A 273 12.77 -9.69 5.23
CA LEU A 273 13.09 -10.81 6.13
C LEU A 273 14.26 -10.48 7.07
N SER A 274 15.28 -9.76 6.59
CA SER A 274 16.36 -9.29 7.45
C SER A 274 15.83 -8.38 8.55
N PHE A 275 14.97 -7.41 8.21
CA PHE A 275 14.37 -6.49 9.17
C PHE A 275 13.44 -7.18 10.17
N LEU A 276 12.71 -8.19 9.75
CA LEU A 276 11.82 -8.95 10.63
C LEU A 276 12.58 -9.73 11.70
N LYS A 277 13.82 -10.17 11.42
CA LYS A 277 14.70 -10.94 12.34
C LYS A 277 15.46 -10.07 13.35
N ASP A 278 15.63 -8.78 13.09
CA ASP A 278 16.24 -7.81 14.01
C ASP A 278 15.35 -7.57 15.25
#